data_5e8c115a0a0e6c9b9ae7c3b2fd6026e5
#
_entry.id   5e8c115a0a0e6c9b9ae7c3b2fd6026e5
#
_cell.length_a   1.000
_cell.length_b   1.000
_cell.length_c   1.000
_cell.angle_alpha   90.00
_cell.angle_beta   90.00
_cell.angle_gamma   90.00
#
_symmetry.space_group_name_H-M   'P 1'
#
loop_
_entity.id
_entity.type
_entity.pdbx_description
1 polymer ?
#
loop_
_entity_poly.entity_id
_entity_poly.type
_entity_poly.pdbx_seq_one_letter_code
_entity_poly.pdbx_strand_id
1 'polypeptide(L)'
;MRAFTDYESTQEFTENIRLPAGAYEVTIKSAEDNDDALCLLFDSSAGEYRDYFMNKFRNDKNIYPDTAKFKGVYRLWYPKGNESDETNKMRMKTVLKLIKEENKLNIDYSKEWDGAALKGSRIGMIFRDQEYHYNGYHGFTAQPYGVISMEALRTGKYTVPEPKRLNDSDSFPDSEKLRFFEINVEDDLPF
;
A
#
# COMPACT_ATOMS: atom_id res chain seq x y z
N MET A 1 -21.65 -38.16 12.97
CA MET A 1 -20.88 -37.02 12.48
C MET A 1 -21.21 -36.82 11.01
N ARG A 2 -21.33 -35.58 10.54
CA ARG A 2 -21.57 -35.29 9.12
C ARG A 2 -20.24 -35.35 8.36
N ALA A 3 -20.25 -35.83 7.12
CA ALA A 3 -19.08 -35.80 6.26
C ALA A 3 -18.80 -34.38 5.82
N PHE A 4 -17.52 -34.01 5.76
CA PHE A 4 -17.04 -32.76 5.15
C PHE A 4 -16.61 -33.11 3.73
N THR A 5 -17.53 -32.94 2.78
CA THR A 5 -17.37 -33.43 1.39
C THR A 5 -16.22 -32.75 0.62
N ASP A 6 -15.87 -31.52 0.98
CA ASP A 6 -14.85 -30.75 0.30
C ASP A 6 -13.52 -30.64 1.09
N TYR A 7 -13.32 -31.58 2.06
CA TYR A 7 -12.18 -31.51 2.98
C TYR A 7 -10.83 -31.42 2.26
N GLU A 8 -10.61 -32.26 1.27
CA GLU A 8 -9.34 -32.33 0.53
C GLU A 8 -9.10 -31.11 -0.38
N SER A 9 -10.17 -30.45 -0.85
CA SER A 9 -10.09 -29.26 -1.71
C SER A 9 -10.17 -27.95 -0.94
N THR A 10 -10.55 -28.01 0.35
CA THR A 10 -10.65 -26.83 1.20
C THR A 10 -9.26 -26.38 1.63
N GLN A 11 -8.92 -25.14 1.35
CA GLN A 11 -7.66 -24.54 1.78
C GLN A 11 -7.64 -24.40 3.31
N GLU A 12 -6.56 -24.85 3.94
CA GLU A 12 -6.36 -24.67 5.37
C GLU A 12 -6.27 -23.19 5.72
N PHE A 13 -6.78 -22.82 6.90
CA PHE A 13 -6.63 -21.47 7.42
C PHE A 13 -5.15 -21.23 7.73
N THR A 14 -4.51 -20.38 6.94
CA THR A 14 -3.15 -19.92 7.22
C THR A 14 -3.18 -18.75 8.19
N GLU A 15 -2.29 -18.78 9.18
CA GLU A 15 -2.13 -17.69 10.14
C GLU A 15 -1.97 -16.35 9.41
N ASN A 16 -2.74 -15.37 9.83
CA ASN A 16 -2.75 -14.05 9.17
C ASN A 16 -1.47 -13.29 9.58
N ILE A 17 -0.37 -13.55 8.87
CA ILE A 17 0.90 -12.88 9.11
C ILE A 17 0.67 -11.37 8.94
N ARG A 18 0.93 -10.62 10.00
CA ARG A 18 0.86 -9.16 9.97
C ARG A 18 2.21 -8.60 9.55
N LEU A 19 2.21 -7.65 8.61
CA LEU A 19 3.39 -6.84 8.35
C LEU A 19 3.64 -5.89 9.54
N PRO A 20 4.76 -5.97 10.27
CA PRO A 20 5.08 -5.03 11.33
C PRO A 20 5.35 -3.61 10.79
N ALA A 21 5.21 -2.59 11.64
CA ALA A 21 5.76 -1.28 11.33
C ALA A 21 7.28 -1.38 11.14
N GLY A 22 7.81 -0.70 10.14
CA GLY A 22 9.22 -0.82 9.76
C GLY A 22 9.47 -0.26 8.37
N ALA A 23 10.67 -0.50 7.84
CA ALA A 23 11.01 -0.16 6.48
C ALA A 23 11.31 -1.42 5.66
N TYR A 24 10.75 -1.48 4.47
CA TYR A 24 10.85 -2.63 3.58
C TYR A 24 11.20 -2.20 2.16
N GLU A 25 11.93 -3.05 1.46
CA GLU A 25 12.08 -2.91 0.03
C GLU A 25 10.77 -3.28 -0.66
N VAL A 26 10.30 -2.40 -1.54
CA VAL A 26 9.10 -2.63 -2.34
C VAL A 26 9.38 -2.47 -3.82
N THR A 27 8.63 -3.19 -4.65
CA THR A 27 8.61 -3.05 -6.10
C THR A 27 7.28 -2.47 -6.53
N ILE A 28 7.31 -1.41 -7.34
CA ILE A 28 6.12 -0.81 -7.93
C ILE A 28 5.61 -1.75 -9.02
N LYS A 29 4.36 -2.15 -8.92
CA LYS A 29 3.68 -3.05 -9.86
C LYS A 29 2.97 -2.26 -10.95
N SER A 30 2.29 -1.17 -10.58
CA SER A 30 1.67 -0.21 -11.50
C SER A 30 1.62 1.18 -10.86
N ALA A 31 1.40 2.20 -11.69
CA ALA A 31 1.08 3.54 -11.24
C ALA A 31 -0.16 3.99 -12.02
N GLU A 32 -1.21 4.35 -11.30
CA GLU A 32 -2.51 4.66 -11.85
C GLU A 32 -2.91 6.07 -11.46
N ASP A 33 -3.39 6.81 -12.44
CA ASP A 33 -3.96 8.14 -12.23
C ASP A 33 -5.42 7.96 -11.78
N ASN A 34 -5.73 8.57 -10.64
CA ASN A 34 -7.07 8.66 -10.13
C ASN A 34 -7.38 10.14 -9.95
N ASP A 35 -8.64 10.58 -10.10
CA ASP A 35 -9.07 11.99 -10.06
C ASP A 35 -8.46 12.80 -8.90
N ASP A 36 -8.20 12.15 -7.80
CA ASP A 36 -7.70 12.76 -6.57
C ASP A 36 -6.21 12.52 -6.28
N ALA A 37 -5.61 11.47 -6.85
CA ALA A 37 -4.26 11.06 -6.49
C ALA A 37 -3.59 10.18 -7.56
N LEU A 38 -2.27 10.28 -7.67
CA LEU A 38 -1.44 9.26 -8.28
C LEU A 38 -1.32 8.08 -7.30
N CYS A 39 -1.85 6.93 -7.68
CA CYS A 39 -1.82 5.69 -6.91
C CYS A 39 -0.66 4.80 -7.36
N LEU A 40 0.31 4.57 -6.49
CA LEU A 40 1.39 3.61 -6.72
C LEU A 40 0.98 2.27 -6.11
N LEU A 41 0.72 1.28 -6.95
CA LEU A 41 0.51 -0.10 -6.50
C LEU A 41 1.88 -0.75 -6.34
N PHE A 42 2.11 -1.38 -5.22
CA PHE A 42 3.40 -1.99 -4.90
C PHE A 42 3.26 -3.29 -4.12
N ASP A 43 4.31 -4.07 -4.10
CA ASP A 43 4.45 -5.20 -3.16
C ASP A 43 5.84 -5.23 -2.56
N SER A 44 5.97 -5.86 -1.39
CA SER A 44 7.27 -6.10 -0.77
C SER A 44 8.07 -7.08 -1.62
N SER A 45 9.35 -6.76 -1.85
CA SER A 45 10.17 -7.48 -2.82
C SER A 45 11.29 -8.31 -2.21
N ALA A 46 11.51 -8.21 -0.90
CA ALA A 46 12.61 -8.89 -0.23
C ALA A 46 12.26 -9.38 1.17
N GLY A 47 13.04 -10.34 1.65
CA GLY A 47 12.95 -10.87 3.01
C GLY A 47 11.72 -11.73 3.26
N GLU A 48 11.39 -11.89 4.54
CA GLU A 48 10.29 -12.72 5.05
C GLU A 48 8.91 -12.29 4.51
N TYR A 49 8.73 -10.98 4.24
CA TYR A 49 7.46 -10.41 3.78
C TYR A 49 7.38 -10.26 2.27
N ARG A 50 8.19 -10.98 1.51
CA ARG A 50 8.14 -10.93 0.05
C ARG A 50 6.73 -11.30 -0.47
N ASP A 51 6.22 -10.49 -1.41
CA ASP A 51 4.90 -10.63 -2.00
C ASP A 51 3.74 -10.62 -0.97
N TYR A 52 3.92 -9.91 0.15
CA TYR A 52 2.99 -9.87 1.27
C TYR A 52 1.59 -9.40 0.87
N PHE A 53 1.50 -8.28 0.13
CA PHE A 53 0.21 -7.69 -0.22
C PHE A 53 -0.53 -8.54 -1.24
N MET A 54 0.17 -9.17 -2.16
CA MET A 54 -0.40 -10.07 -3.14
C MET A 54 -0.93 -11.35 -2.49
N ASN A 55 -0.11 -11.97 -1.64
CA ASN A 55 -0.51 -13.17 -0.93
C ASN A 55 -1.72 -12.90 -0.04
N LYS A 56 -1.71 -11.77 0.67
CA LYS A 56 -2.86 -11.35 1.47
C LYS A 56 -4.10 -11.12 0.61
N PHE A 57 -3.98 -10.44 -0.52
CA PHE A 57 -5.10 -10.21 -1.43
C PHE A 57 -5.68 -11.51 -1.98
N ARG A 58 -4.83 -12.47 -2.38
CA ARG A 58 -5.28 -13.80 -2.84
C ARG A 58 -6.04 -14.55 -1.75
N ASN A 59 -5.52 -14.53 -0.52
CA ASN A 59 -6.18 -15.16 0.62
C ASN A 59 -7.51 -14.47 0.93
N ASP A 60 -7.54 -13.15 0.98
CA ASP A 60 -8.77 -12.38 1.21
C ASP A 60 -9.79 -12.65 0.07
N LYS A 61 -9.36 -12.78 -1.19
CA LYS A 61 -10.24 -13.09 -2.34
C LYS A 61 -10.84 -14.50 -2.27
N ASN A 62 -10.09 -15.46 -1.76
CA ASN A 62 -10.63 -16.82 -1.55
C ASN A 62 -11.73 -16.87 -0.48
N ILE A 63 -11.63 -16.00 0.56
CA ILE A 63 -12.60 -15.96 1.68
C ILE A 63 -13.75 -15.00 1.36
N TYR A 64 -13.44 -13.85 0.74
CA TYR A 64 -14.35 -12.74 0.47
C TYR A 64 -14.24 -12.29 -1.00
N PRO A 65 -14.71 -13.11 -1.98
CA PRO A 65 -14.46 -12.87 -3.41
C PRO A 65 -14.94 -11.51 -3.90
N ASP A 66 -16.08 -11.02 -3.37
CA ASP A 66 -16.72 -9.80 -3.84
C ASP A 66 -16.22 -8.51 -3.13
N THR A 67 -15.51 -8.66 -2.01
CA THR A 67 -15.11 -7.51 -1.17
C THR A 67 -13.61 -7.42 -0.92
N ALA A 68 -12.84 -8.39 -1.37
CA ALA A 68 -11.39 -8.38 -1.23
C ALA A 68 -10.78 -7.22 -2.04
N LYS A 69 -9.88 -6.46 -1.40
CA LYS A 69 -9.21 -5.31 -2.02
C LYS A 69 -7.71 -5.42 -1.84
N PHE A 70 -6.96 -5.11 -2.89
CA PHE A 70 -5.51 -5.01 -2.82
C PHE A 70 -5.10 -3.82 -1.94
N LYS A 71 -4.22 -4.06 -0.96
CA LYS A 71 -3.85 -3.06 0.07
C LYS A 71 -2.46 -2.46 -0.12
N GLY A 72 -1.68 -2.98 -1.07
CA GLY A 72 -0.35 -2.44 -1.39
C GLY A 72 -0.44 -1.17 -2.24
N VAL A 73 -1.04 -0.12 -1.72
CA VAL A 73 -1.28 1.14 -2.44
C VAL A 73 -0.72 2.32 -1.65
N TYR A 74 0.11 3.14 -2.29
CA TYR A 74 0.60 4.41 -1.76
C TYR A 74 0.07 5.56 -2.61
N ARG A 75 -0.66 6.51 -1.96
CA ARG A 75 -1.33 7.63 -2.64
C ARG A 75 -0.54 8.91 -2.50
N LEU A 76 -0.33 9.56 -3.63
CA LEU A 76 0.24 10.90 -3.74
C LEU A 76 -0.88 11.84 -4.17
N TRP A 77 -1.44 12.57 -3.22
CA TRP A 77 -2.60 13.43 -3.46
C TRP A 77 -2.28 14.60 -4.35
N TYR A 78 -3.16 14.86 -5.33
CA TYR A 78 -3.07 16.06 -6.15
C TYR A 78 -3.49 17.31 -5.37
N PRO A 79 -2.98 18.50 -5.75
CA PRO A 79 -3.45 19.76 -5.21
C PRO A 79 -4.94 19.98 -5.49
N LYS A 80 -5.69 20.44 -4.49
CA LYS A 80 -7.15 20.65 -4.57
C LYS A 80 -7.58 22.09 -4.30
N GLY A 81 -6.67 23.05 -4.24
CA GLY A 81 -6.95 24.45 -3.91
C GLY A 81 -7.12 24.70 -2.41
N ASN A 82 -6.46 23.92 -1.57
CA ASN A 82 -6.52 24.04 -0.11
C ASN A 82 -5.15 24.21 0.54
N GLU A 83 -5.12 24.42 1.86
CA GLU A 83 -3.89 24.67 2.63
C GLU A 83 -2.84 23.55 2.55
N SER A 84 -3.26 22.32 2.26
CA SER A 84 -2.35 21.18 2.15
C SER A 84 -1.65 21.03 0.80
N ASP A 85 -1.97 21.87 -0.18
CA ASP A 85 -1.49 21.74 -1.56
C ASP A 85 0.03 21.81 -1.69
N GLU A 86 0.67 22.74 -1.00
CA GLU A 86 2.14 22.85 -1.05
C GLU A 86 2.81 21.60 -0.47
N THR A 87 2.28 21.05 0.62
CA THR A 87 2.78 19.80 1.22
C THR A 87 2.58 18.62 0.26
N ASN A 88 1.43 18.54 -0.40
CA ASN A 88 1.14 17.48 -1.38
C ASN A 88 2.08 17.56 -2.59
N LYS A 89 2.31 18.78 -3.15
CA LYS A 89 3.26 19.00 -4.24
C LYS A 89 4.69 18.61 -3.84
N MET A 90 5.14 19.03 -2.65
CA MET A 90 6.47 18.68 -2.14
C MET A 90 6.63 17.16 -1.97
N ARG A 91 5.63 16.51 -1.41
CA ARG A 91 5.63 15.05 -1.23
C ARG A 91 5.68 14.33 -2.57
N MET A 92 4.81 14.69 -3.50
CA MET A 92 4.78 14.11 -4.85
C MET A 92 6.13 14.26 -5.55
N LYS A 93 6.67 15.51 -5.59
CA LYS A 93 7.98 15.78 -6.19
C LYS A 93 9.09 14.96 -5.55
N THR A 94 9.12 14.88 -4.21
CA THR A 94 10.15 14.13 -3.48
C THR A 94 10.08 12.64 -3.81
N VAL A 95 8.90 12.05 -3.80
CA VAL A 95 8.70 10.62 -4.07
C VAL A 95 9.08 10.29 -5.51
N LEU A 96 8.55 11.02 -6.50
CA LEU A 96 8.82 10.77 -7.91
C LEU A 96 10.31 10.98 -8.25
N LYS A 97 10.93 12.02 -7.68
CA LYS A 97 12.37 12.27 -7.84
C LYS A 97 13.17 11.07 -7.30
N LEU A 98 12.86 10.61 -6.10
CA LEU A 98 13.57 9.50 -5.48
C LEU A 98 13.43 8.20 -6.28
N ILE A 99 12.22 7.87 -6.75
CA ILE A 99 11.99 6.70 -7.61
C ILE A 99 12.82 6.81 -8.89
N LYS A 100 12.83 7.99 -9.52
CA LYS A 100 13.60 8.26 -10.74
C LYS A 100 15.11 8.04 -10.53
N GLU A 101 15.67 8.60 -9.45
CA GLU A 101 17.10 8.53 -9.15
C GLU A 101 17.52 7.09 -8.80
N GLU A 102 16.79 6.41 -7.92
CA GLU A 102 17.11 5.04 -7.51
C GLU A 102 17.07 4.03 -8.67
N ASN A 103 16.17 4.25 -9.63
CA ASN A 103 15.98 3.33 -10.74
C ASN A 103 16.54 3.84 -12.09
N LYS A 104 17.24 4.99 -12.08
CA LYS A 104 17.84 5.62 -13.26
C LYS A 104 16.85 5.81 -14.41
N LEU A 105 15.62 6.20 -14.07
CA LEU A 105 14.56 6.37 -15.06
C LEU A 105 14.77 7.68 -15.84
N ASN A 106 14.46 7.66 -17.14
CA ASN A 106 14.49 8.83 -17.98
C ASN A 106 13.05 9.36 -18.19
N ILE A 107 12.47 9.95 -17.13
CA ILE A 107 11.11 10.51 -17.14
C ILE A 107 11.20 12.02 -16.87
N ASP A 108 10.47 12.81 -17.66
CA ASP A 108 10.26 14.24 -17.43
C ASP A 108 8.87 14.47 -16.82
N TYR A 109 8.80 14.53 -15.51
CA TYR A 109 7.53 14.71 -14.77
C TYR A 109 6.91 16.11 -14.94
N SER A 110 7.54 17.03 -15.68
CA SER A 110 6.93 18.33 -16.02
C SER A 110 6.00 18.25 -17.23
N LYS A 111 5.98 17.12 -17.91
CA LYS A 111 5.15 16.81 -19.06
C LYS A 111 4.23 15.64 -18.75
N GLU A 112 3.30 15.38 -19.63
CA GLU A 112 2.52 14.16 -19.62
C GLU A 112 3.46 12.93 -19.72
N TRP A 113 3.24 11.95 -18.88
CA TRP A 113 4.04 10.73 -18.84
C TRP A 113 3.17 9.51 -18.53
N ASP A 114 3.63 8.34 -18.92
CA ASP A 114 2.93 7.07 -18.72
C ASP A 114 3.34 6.44 -17.36
N GLY A 115 2.37 6.15 -16.50
CA GLY A 115 2.57 5.46 -15.22
C GLY A 115 3.24 4.11 -15.37
N ALA A 116 3.07 3.43 -16.52
CA ALA A 116 3.75 2.18 -16.83
C ALA A 116 5.28 2.29 -16.76
N ALA A 117 5.85 3.50 -16.95
CA ALA A 117 7.29 3.73 -16.82
C ALA A 117 7.84 3.52 -15.41
N LEU A 118 6.98 3.49 -14.37
CA LEU A 118 7.38 3.18 -13.00
C LEU A 118 7.33 1.69 -12.67
N LYS A 119 6.75 0.86 -13.53
CA LYS A 119 6.61 -0.58 -13.29
C LYS A 119 7.99 -1.24 -13.15
N GLY A 120 8.14 -2.05 -12.10
CA GLY A 120 9.39 -2.74 -11.77
C GLY A 120 10.38 -1.89 -10.97
N SER A 121 10.10 -0.60 -10.76
CA SER A 121 10.95 0.27 -9.93
C SER A 121 10.98 -0.20 -8.48
N ARG A 122 12.18 -0.15 -7.88
CA ARG A 122 12.42 -0.57 -6.50
C ARG A 122 12.74 0.63 -5.63
N ILE A 123 12.21 0.64 -4.40
CA ILE A 123 12.42 1.72 -3.44
C ILE A 123 12.26 1.21 -2.01
N GLY A 124 12.85 1.88 -1.05
CA GLY A 124 12.54 1.68 0.36
C GLY A 124 11.22 2.36 0.74
N MET A 125 10.37 1.69 1.49
CA MET A 125 9.11 2.25 1.99
C MET A 125 8.99 2.03 3.48
N ILE A 126 8.67 3.10 4.21
CA ILE A 126 8.40 3.07 5.64
C ILE A 126 6.92 2.82 5.86
N PHE A 127 6.62 1.87 6.73
CA PHE A 127 5.28 1.58 7.20
C PHE A 127 5.14 1.99 8.66
N ARG A 128 4.02 2.63 8.98
CA ARG A 128 3.64 3.02 10.33
C ARG A 128 2.43 2.24 10.75
N ASP A 129 2.36 1.83 12.01
CA ASP A 129 1.16 1.26 12.59
C ASP A 129 0.05 2.32 12.67
N GLN A 130 -1.14 1.97 12.21
CA GLN A 130 -2.36 2.75 12.36
C GLN A 130 -3.37 1.93 13.13
N GLU A 131 -3.88 2.50 14.21
CA GLU A 131 -4.94 1.88 15.01
C GLU A 131 -6.23 1.84 14.21
N TYR A 132 -6.98 0.76 14.36
CA TYR A 132 -8.32 0.61 13.80
C TYR A 132 -9.27 0.07 14.86
N HIS A 133 -10.53 0.47 14.75
CA HIS A 133 -11.64 -0.09 15.52
C HIS A 133 -12.78 -0.40 14.55
N TYR A 134 -13.17 -1.67 14.47
CA TYR A 134 -14.22 -2.11 13.57
C TYR A 134 -15.02 -3.25 14.20
N ASN A 135 -16.35 -3.12 14.29
CA ASN A 135 -17.26 -4.15 14.84
C ASN A 135 -16.82 -4.72 16.21
N GLY A 136 -16.33 -3.87 17.11
CA GLY A 136 -15.85 -4.29 18.43
C GLY A 136 -14.42 -4.87 18.44
N TYR A 137 -13.81 -5.07 17.28
CA TYR A 137 -12.39 -5.45 17.16
C TYR A 137 -11.53 -4.21 17.06
N HIS A 138 -10.44 -4.17 17.80
CA HIS A 138 -9.44 -3.11 17.71
C HIS A 138 -8.05 -3.72 17.57
N GLY A 139 -7.15 -2.97 16.93
CA GLY A 139 -5.79 -3.42 16.69
C GLY A 139 -5.01 -2.42 15.86
N PHE A 140 -3.87 -2.86 15.34
CA PHE A 140 -3.02 -2.05 14.50
C PHE A 140 -2.82 -2.72 13.13
N THR A 141 -2.77 -1.90 12.09
CA THR A 141 -2.39 -2.32 10.74
C THR A 141 -1.28 -1.43 10.21
N ALA A 142 -0.28 -2.03 9.56
CA ALA A 142 0.79 -1.26 8.94
C ALA A 142 0.28 -0.55 7.69
N GLN A 143 0.50 0.76 7.63
CA GLN A 143 0.13 1.62 6.51
C GLN A 143 1.37 2.28 5.92
N PRO A 144 1.46 2.44 4.58
CA PRO A 144 2.55 3.15 3.96
C PRO A 144 2.59 4.60 4.46
N TYR A 145 3.74 5.02 4.96
CA TYR A 145 3.94 6.36 5.51
C TYR A 145 4.77 7.25 4.59
N GLY A 146 5.86 6.72 4.08
CA GLY A 146 6.78 7.47 3.22
C GLY A 146 7.78 6.57 2.52
N VAL A 147 8.56 7.17 1.63
CA VAL A 147 9.60 6.49 0.88
C VAL A 147 10.99 6.93 1.33
N ILE A 148 11.96 6.04 1.19
CA ILE A 148 13.39 6.27 1.47
C ILE A 148 14.26 5.66 0.39
N SER A 149 15.51 6.12 0.28
CA SER A 149 16.47 5.52 -0.63
C SER A 149 16.80 4.09 -0.23
N MET A 150 17.23 3.30 -1.20
CA MET A 150 17.72 1.93 -0.95
C MET A 150 18.98 1.93 -0.06
N GLU A 151 19.77 3.00 -0.13
CA GLU A 151 20.94 3.18 0.76
C GLU A 151 20.49 3.39 2.21
N ALA A 152 19.51 4.29 2.44
CA ALA A 152 18.97 4.53 3.77
C ALA A 152 18.36 3.24 4.37
N LEU A 153 17.64 2.47 3.55
CA LEU A 153 17.10 1.17 3.94
C LEU A 153 18.20 0.20 4.39
N ARG A 154 19.25 0.04 3.58
CA ARG A 154 20.36 -0.89 3.86
C ARG A 154 21.20 -0.48 5.08
N THR A 155 21.37 0.82 5.28
CA THR A 155 22.17 1.36 6.39
C THR A 155 21.39 1.58 7.67
N GLY A 156 20.08 1.34 7.65
CA GLY A 156 19.19 1.60 8.81
C GLY A 156 19.03 3.10 9.16
N LYS A 157 19.38 4.00 8.23
CA LYS A 157 19.28 5.46 8.43
C LYS A 157 17.85 5.95 8.15
N TYR A 158 16.91 5.50 8.93
CA TYR A 158 15.52 5.95 8.88
C TYR A 158 14.89 5.89 10.26
N THR A 159 13.77 6.58 10.43
CA THR A 159 12.97 6.52 11.65
C THR A 159 11.57 6.01 11.30
N VAL A 160 11.12 5.00 12.03
CA VAL A 160 9.72 4.55 11.96
C VAL A 160 8.89 5.48 12.84
N PRO A 161 7.87 6.15 12.30
CA PRO A 161 7.04 7.05 13.09
C PRO A 161 6.23 6.31 14.14
N GLU A 162 5.91 7.03 15.23
CA GLU A 162 5.01 6.53 16.27
C GLU A 162 3.67 6.07 15.68
N PRO A 163 3.04 5.05 16.26
CA PRO A 163 1.73 4.58 15.81
C PRO A 163 0.70 5.71 15.76
N LYS A 164 -0.06 5.79 14.67
CA LYS A 164 -1.20 6.70 14.61
C LYS A 164 -2.36 6.07 15.37
N ARG A 165 -2.72 6.68 16.50
CA ARG A 165 -3.89 6.28 17.29
C ARG A 165 -5.15 6.94 16.77
N LEU A 166 -6.28 6.30 16.96
CA LEU A 166 -7.58 6.92 16.77
C LEU A 166 -7.78 7.99 17.85
N ASN A 167 -8.23 9.17 17.45
CA ASN A 167 -8.70 10.15 18.43
C ASN A 167 -10.08 9.73 18.92
N ASP A 168 -10.47 10.11 20.13
CA ASP A 168 -11.79 9.78 20.68
C ASP A 168 -12.97 10.28 19.82
N SER A 169 -12.72 11.32 18.99
CA SER A 169 -13.65 11.83 17.98
C SER A 169 -13.73 10.95 16.71
N ASP A 170 -12.75 10.09 16.47
CA ASP A 170 -12.69 9.20 15.30
C ASP A 170 -13.23 7.80 15.60
N SER A 171 -13.83 7.60 16.78
CA SER A 171 -14.30 6.31 17.28
C SER A 171 -15.42 5.67 16.43
N PHE A 172 -15.98 6.39 15.47
CA PHE A 172 -16.83 5.88 14.42
C PHE A 172 -16.39 6.49 13.08
N PRO A 173 -15.42 5.91 12.35
CA PRO A 173 -15.34 6.24 10.96
C PRO A 173 -16.64 5.72 10.32
N ASP A 174 -17.50 6.64 9.85
CA ASP A 174 -18.52 6.29 8.90
C ASP A 174 -17.91 5.31 7.90
N SER A 175 -18.59 4.18 7.67
CA SER A 175 -18.17 3.17 6.68
C SER A 175 -17.95 3.77 5.28
N GLU A 176 -18.45 4.97 5.02
CA GLU A 176 -18.21 5.77 3.84
C GLU A 176 -16.84 6.49 3.81
N LYS A 177 -16.19 6.76 4.94
CA LYS A 177 -14.85 7.41 4.95
C LYS A 177 -13.68 6.44 4.78
N LEU A 178 -13.89 5.16 4.99
CA LEU A 178 -13.03 4.11 4.45
C LEU A 178 -13.42 3.86 2.97
N ARG A 179 -13.43 4.90 2.16
CA ARG A 179 -13.37 4.75 0.70
C ARG A 179 -12.03 4.10 0.37
N PHE A 180 -11.99 2.80 0.57
CA PHE A 180 -11.10 1.95 -0.20
C PHE A 180 -11.53 2.15 -1.63
N PHE A 181 -10.77 2.90 -2.40
CA PHE A 181 -11.07 3.09 -3.80
C PHE A 181 -11.19 1.70 -4.42
N GLU A 182 -12.32 1.46 -5.07
CA GLU A 182 -12.49 0.33 -5.95
C GLU A 182 -11.54 0.56 -7.12
N ILE A 183 -10.32 0.03 -7.00
CA ILE A 183 -9.52 -0.24 -8.17
C ILE A 183 -10.21 -1.46 -8.75
N ASN A 184 -10.82 -1.32 -9.91
CA ASN A 184 -11.28 -2.46 -10.69
C ASN A 184 -10.05 -3.25 -11.10
N VAL A 185 -9.68 -4.20 -10.27
CA VAL A 185 -8.56 -5.13 -10.52
C VAL A 185 -9.09 -6.33 -11.30
N GLU A 186 -10.15 -6.14 -12.12
CA GLU A 186 -10.83 -7.30 -12.70
C GLU A 186 -10.05 -7.97 -13.83
N ASP A 187 -9.14 -7.29 -14.56
CA ASP A 187 -8.53 -7.97 -15.73
C ASP A 187 -7.03 -7.75 -15.99
N ASP A 188 -6.33 -6.84 -15.28
CA ASP A 188 -4.96 -6.48 -15.66
C ASP A 188 -3.96 -6.40 -14.50
N LEU A 189 -3.96 -7.35 -13.58
CA LEU A 189 -2.75 -7.58 -12.81
C LEU A 189 -1.76 -8.30 -13.72
N PRO A 190 -0.67 -7.67 -14.16
CA PRO A 190 0.30 -8.28 -15.03
C PRO A 190 1.18 -9.24 -14.21
N PHE A 191 0.74 -10.46 -14.08
CA PHE A 191 1.48 -11.58 -13.51
C PHE A 191 1.70 -12.64 -14.55
#